data_b66dc82bf505b30c668dff00737b9a4b
#
_entry.id   b66dc82bf505b30c668dff00737b9a4b
#
_cell.length_a   1.000
_cell.length_b   1.000
_cell.length_c   1.000
_cell.angle_alpha   90.00
_cell.angle_beta   90.00
_cell.angle_gamma   90.00
#
_symmetry.space_group_name_H-M   'P 1'
#
loop_
_entity.id
_entity.type
_entity.pdbx_description
1 polymer ?
#
loop_
_entity_poly.entity_id
_entity_poly.type
_entity_poly.pdbx_seq_one_letter_code
_entity_poly.pdbx_strand_id
1 'polypeptide(L)'
;MKKVFCLFVALVVSLSVMAAECVIVPRPVSFEPQKGKVTLNSKSVVYVTDKSLVRPATLFCSYVAAEKGLQLSVVENQPKGKGVISLSIDKSLATEEYLLDVTKKGVVLKGGSEQGVFYGLQSLRQVVFHSEGNAKKVSVACMTVKDKPHFGYRGGMLDVGRYFFSVDEVKKFIDILALHKINRFHWHLTEDQGWRIEIKKYPNLTKVGSVRKATQVGRYSKRTQPVYDGKPYGGFFTQDEVRDIVRYATERYIDVIPEIDMPGHMVAALASYPELGCTKGPYEVRKMWGISQDILCAGREQTFEFIEGVLSEIIALFPSKYIHIGGDEAPKHRWKECPDCQKRIQEEGLKDEHELQSYFMKRVEKFLAQHGRSIIGWDEILEGGVSKTATVMAWRGPNRGIMAAKLGNKVIMTPTRFCYLDYCQTSDRDANKEPMAMSLKAKLPIRKVYSLDPYDQLNEEERKAIIGVQGNLWTEYIPNFKHAQHMLLPRLAAIAEVGWSYDNKDFDDFTRRMHMLRKLYDKCGYNYAPYFFNGIE
;
A
#
# COMPACT_ATOMS: atom_id res chain seq x y z
N MET A 1 -31.33 -42.20 -67.94
CA MET A 1 -31.95 -41.30 -66.88
C MET A 1 -31.05 -41.35 -65.65
N LYS A 2 -30.17 -40.33 -65.48
CA LYS A 2 -29.29 -40.21 -64.31
C LYS A 2 -29.96 -39.23 -63.35
N LYS A 3 -30.32 -39.70 -62.13
CA LYS A 3 -30.83 -38.87 -61.07
C LYS A 3 -29.67 -38.21 -60.34
N VAL A 4 -29.56 -36.89 -60.40
CA VAL A 4 -28.62 -36.07 -59.63
C VAL A 4 -29.26 -35.84 -58.26
N PHE A 5 -28.61 -36.32 -57.21
CA PHE A 5 -28.99 -36.08 -55.80
C PHE A 5 -28.21 -34.86 -55.29
N CYS A 6 -28.89 -33.72 -55.17
CA CYS A 6 -28.29 -32.53 -54.52
C CYS A 6 -28.35 -32.69 -53.02
N LEU A 7 -27.19 -32.86 -52.39
CA LEU A 7 -27.06 -32.83 -50.93
C LEU A 7 -26.93 -31.36 -50.46
N PHE A 8 -27.95 -30.83 -49.83
CA PHE A 8 -27.88 -29.55 -49.14
C PHE A 8 -27.17 -29.78 -47.79
N VAL A 9 -25.91 -29.38 -47.66
CA VAL A 9 -25.21 -29.28 -46.37
C VAL A 9 -25.61 -27.96 -45.74
N ALA A 10 -26.51 -28.01 -44.77
CA ALA A 10 -26.80 -26.85 -43.91
C ALA A 10 -25.64 -26.59 -42.94
N LEU A 11 -24.85 -25.56 -43.22
CA LEU A 11 -23.81 -25.08 -42.35
C LEU A 11 -24.45 -24.41 -41.13
N VAL A 12 -24.62 -25.14 -40.05
CA VAL A 12 -25.06 -24.56 -38.76
C VAL A 12 -23.84 -23.81 -38.18
N VAL A 13 -23.75 -22.50 -38.47
CA VAL A 13 -22.84 -21.61 -37.77
C VAL A 13 -23.40 -21.42 -36.35
N SER A 14 -22.93 -22.23 -35.41
CA SER A 14 -23.16 -21.99 -34.00
C SER A 14 -22.43 -20.72 -33.61
N LEU A 15 -23.13 -19.60 -33.59
CA LEU A 15 -22.70 -18.39 -32.88
C LEU A 15 -22.59 -18.72 -31.38
N SER A 16 -21.44 -19.21 -30.97
CA SER A 16 -21.10 -19.27 -29.55
C SER A 16 -21.11 -17.84 -29.03
N VAL A 17 -22.17 -17.46 -28.33
CA VAL A 17 -22.20 -16.25 -27.51
C VAL A 17 -21.10 -16.45 -26.47
N MET A 18 -19.93 -15.88 -26.70
CA MET A 18 -18.86 -15.92 -25.71
C MET A 18 -19.40 -15.33 -24.41
N ALA A 19 -19.40 -16.13 -23.36
CA ALA A 19 -19.77 -15.66 -22.02
C ALA A 19 -18.80 -14.53 -21.61
N ALA A 20 -19.30 -13.55 -20.86
CA ALA A 20 -18.45 -12.47 -20.35
C ALA A 20 -17.31 -13.07 -19.51
N GLU A 21 -16.08 -12.68 -19.82
CA GLU A 21 -14.92 -13.07 -19.02
C GLU A 21 -14.71 -12.10 -17.85
N CYS A 22 -14.23 -12.63 -16.73
CA CYS A 22 -13.83 -11.80 -15.61
C CYS A 22 -12.59 -10.96 -15.98
N VAL A 23 -12.71 -9.63 -15.82
CA VAL A 23 -11.62 -8.66 -16.06
C VAL A 23 -11.17 -7.98 -14.76
N ILE A 24 -11.76 -8.36 -13.62
CA ILE A 24 -11.59 -7.69 -12.33
C ILE A 24 -10.29 -8.14 -11.65
N VAL A 25 -9.48 -7.18 -11.24
CA VAL A 25 -8.28 -7.36 -10.41
C VAL A 25 -8.42 -6.48 -9.16
N PRO A 26 -8.29 -7.04 -7.95
CA PRO A 26 -8.14 -8.44 -7.58
C PRO A 26 -9.35 -9.29 -7.97
N ARG A 27 -9.12 -10.63 -8.15
CA ARG A 27 -10.15 -11.60 -8.52
C ARG A 27 -11.27 -11.63 -7.48
N PRO A 28 -12.54 -11.54 -7.86
CA PRO A 28 -13.64 -11.69 -6.92
C PRO A 28 -13.81 -13.15 -6.47
N VAL A 29 -14.44 -13.33 -5.31
CA VAL A 29 -14.77 -14.66 -4.76
C VAL A 29 -15.62 -15.46 -5.74
N SER A 30 -16.63 -14.82 -6.37
CA SER A 30 -17.47 -15.44 -7.40
C SER A 30 -17.74 -14.45 -8.52
N PHE A 31 -17.66 -14.95 -9.76
CA PHE A 31 -18.02 -14.25 -10.98
C PHE A 31 -18.84 -15.18 -11.86
N GLU A 32 -20.12 -14.84 -12.08
CA GLU A 32 -21.05 -15.62 -12.86
C GLU A 32 -21.53 -14.81 -14.06
N PRO A 33 -21.09 -15.14 -15.30
CA PRO A 33 -21.59 -14.48 -16.50
C PRO A 33 -23.06 -14.79 -16.73
N GLN A 34 -23.84 -13.78 -17.14
CA GLN A 34 -25.26 -13.90 -17.43
C GLN A 34 -25.56 -13.53 -18.90
N LYS A 35 -26.67 -14.03 -19.45
CA LYS A 35 -27.06 -13.71 -20.82
C LYS A 35 -27.64 -12.30 -20.96
N GLY A 36 -27.06 -11.51 -21.88
CA GLY A 36 -27.51 -10.18 -22.24
C GLY A 36 -26.53 -9.08 -21.90
N LYS A 37 -26.94 -7.85 -22.19
CA LYS A 37 -26.19 -6.62 -21.94
C LYS A 37 -27.13 -5.53 -21.42
N VAL A 38 -26.63 -4.62 -20.62
CA VAL A 38 -27.26 -3.33 -20.28
C VAL A 38 -26.50 -2.21 -20.98
N THR A 39 -27.23 -1.23 -21.48
CA THR A 39 -26.65 -0.03 -22.08
C THR A 39 -26.67 1.11 -21.09
N LEU A 40 -25.46 1.66 -20.80
CA LEU A 40 -25.27 2.90 -20.08
C LEU A 40 -25.02 4.03 -21.10
N ASN A 41 -25.62 5.19 -20.88
CA ASN A 41 -25.45 6.37 -21.74
C ASN A 41 -25.59 7.66 -20.90
N SER A 42 -25.57 8.83 -21.52
CA SER A 42 -25.67 10.13 -20.82
C SER A 42 -26.97 10.36 -20.04
N LYS A 43 -28.01 9.52 -20.24
CA LYS A 43 -29.25 9.54 -19.46
C LYS A 43 -29.25 8.55 -18.31
N SER A 44 -28.24 7.70 -18.24
CA SER A 44 -28.02 6.77 -17.12
C SER A 44 -27.60 7.52 -15.89
N VAL A 45 -28.11 7.12 -14.73
CA VAL A 45 -27.84 7.76 -13.45
C VAL A 45 -27.33 6.74 -12.44
N VAL A 46 -26.57 7.22 -11.48
CA VAL A 46 -26.18 6.48 -10.28
C VAL A 46 -27.13 6.89 -9.16
N TYR A 47 -28.05 6.02 -8.83
CA TYR A 47 -29.04 6.23 -7.77
C TYR A 47 -28.48 5.72 -6.44
N VAL A 48 -28.50 6.56 -5.43
CA VAL A 48 -28.09 6.23 -4.06
C VAL A 48 -29.29 6.19 -3.13
N THR A 49 -29.43 5.13 -2.35
CA THR A 49 -30.51 4.99 -1.36
C THR A 49 -30.18 5.65 -0.03
N ASP A 50 -28.91 6.04 0.17
CA ASP A 50 -28.38 6.67 1.36
C ASP A 50 -27.40 7.78 0.97
N LYS A 51 -27.48 8.94 1.66
CA LYS A 51 -26.60 10.11 1.40
C LYS A 51 -25.12 9.81 1.58
N SER A 52 -24.78 8.87 2.44
CA SER A 52 -23.38 8.46 2.66
C SER A 52 -22.75 7.88 1.38
N LEU A 53 -23.57 7.35 0.47
CA LEU A 53 -23.14 6.78 -0.81
C LEU A 53 -22.91 7.82 -1.93
N VAL A 54 -23.24 9.10 -1.69
CA VAL A 54 -23.03 10.17 -2.70
C VAL A 54 -21.55 10.29 -3.05
N ARG A 55 -20.65 10.25 -2.05
CA ARG A 55 -19.20 10.36 -2.28
C ARG A 55 -18.63 9.23 -3.14
N PRO A 56 -18.76 7.93 -2.80
CA PRO A 56 -18.27 6.86 -3.65
C PRO A 56 -18.91 6.84 -5.03
N ALA A 57 -20.20 7.21 -5.16
CA ALA A 57 -20.89 7.36 -6.44
C ALA A 57 -20.27 8.47 -7.30
N THR A 58 -19.97 9.63 -6.72
CA THR A 58 -19.33 10.76 -7.42
C THR A 58 -17.93 10.40 -7.90
N LEU A 59 -17.12 9.73 -7.07
CA LEU A 59 -15.80 9.23 -7.47
C LEU A 59 -15.92 8.25 -8.64
N PHE A 60 -16.86 7.33 -8.61
CA PHE A 60 -17.11 6.40 -9.72
C PHE A 60 -17.49 7.13 -11.01
N CYS A 61 -18.39 8.11 -10.93
CA CYS A 61 -18.77 8.94 -12.10
C CYS A 61 -17.53 9.66 -12.68
N SER A 62 -16.67 10.20 -11.83
CA SER A 62 -15.43 10.88 -12.24
C SER A 62 -14.47 9.92 -12.95
N TYR A 63 -14.29 8.69 -12.45
CA TYR A 63 -13.46 7.68 -13.09
C TYR A 63 -14.03 7.28 -14.47
N VAL A 64 -15.32 7.01 -14.56
CA VAL A 64 -15.96 6.64 -15.83
C VAL A 64 -15.89 7.77 -16.85
N ALA A 65 -16.05 9.02 -16.41
CA ALA A 65 -15.89 10.19 -17.26
C ALA A 65 -14.45 10.33 -17.81
N ALA A 66 -13.44 10.18 -16.95
CA ALA A 66 -12.03 10.30 -17.35
C ALA A 66 -11.59 9.14 -18.27
N GLU A 67 -12.07 7.93 -18.03
CA GLU A 67 -11.59 6.70 -18.68
C GLU A 67 -12.36 6.35 -19.96
N LYS A 68 -13.68 6.56 -19.97
CA LYS A 68 -14.58 6.26 -21.10
C LYS A 68 -15.17 7.51 -21.77
N GLY A 69 -15.07 8.68 -21.14
CA GLY A 69 -15.74 9.89 -21.58
C GLY A 69 -17.24 9.91 -21.31
N LEU A 70 -17.82 8.86 -20.70
CA LEU A 70 -19.24 8.73 -20.42
C LEU A 70 -19.59 9.53 -19.16
N GLN A 71 -20.44 10.55 -19.34
CA GLN A 71 -20.93 11.37 -18.22
C GLN A 71 -22.13 10.69 -17.55
N LEU A 72 -22.00 10.43 -16.25
CA LEU A 72 -23.05 9.92 -15.38
C LEU A 72 -23.31 10.94 -14.28
N SER A 73 -24.57 11.01 -13.79
CA SER A 73 -24.93 11.88 -12.67
C SER A 73 -25.43 11.05 -11.48
N VAL A 74 -25.16 11.56 -10.27
CA VAL A 74 -25.65 10.96 -9.02
C VAL A 74 -27.02 11.58 -8.69
N VAL A 75 -27.99 10.73 -8.29
CA VAL A 75 -29.33 11.14 -7.88
C VAL A 75 -29.76 10.45 -6.60
N GLU A 76 -30.48 11.16 -5.74
CA GLU A 76 -31.02 10.63 -4.47
C GLU A 76 -32.50 10.23 -4.58
N ASN A 77 -33.23 10.71 -5.60
CA ASN A 77 -34.60 10.33 -5.86
C ASN A 77 -34.65 9.11 -6.79
N GLN A 78 -35.49 8.15 -6.47
CA GLN A 78 -35.62 6.91 -7.26
C GLN A 78 -36.02 7.22 -8.72
N PRO A 79 -35.14 6.94 -9.68
CA PRO A 79 -35.42 7.23 -11.08
C PRO A 79 -36.32 6.19 -11.70
N LYS A 80 -37.05 6.62 -12.73
CA LYS A 80 -37.82 5.70 -13.61
C LYS A 80 -36.96 5.41 -14.85
N GLY A 81 -36.96 4.16 -15.33
CA GLY A 81 -36.29 3.81 -16.59
C GLY A 81 -35.29 2.66 -16.51
N LYS A 82 -34.58 2.45 -17.63
CA LYS A 82 -33.52 1.42 -17.76
C LYS A 82 -32.12 2.06 -17.66
N GLY A 83 -31.13 1.23 -17.36
CA GLY A 83 -29.74 1.69 -17.31
C GLY A 83 -29.40 2.48 -16.03
N VAL A 84 -30.19 2.29 -14.98
CA VAL A 84 -29.90 2.85 -13.65
C VAL A 84 -28.84 1.99 -12.95
N ILE A 85 -27.89 2.65 -12.29
CA ILE A 85 -26.95 2.00 -11.38
C ILE A 85 -27.42 2.32 -9.96
N SER A 86 -28.00 1.33 -9.27
CA SER A 86 -28.56 1.50 -7.93
C SER A 86 -27.56 1.05 -6.87
N LEU A 87 -27.24 1.92 -5.92
CA LEU A 87 -26.32 1.68 -4.81
C LEU A 87 -27.09 1.63 -3.50
N SER A 88 -26.83 0.63 -2.67
CA SER A 88 -27.44 0.50 -1.35
C SER A 88 -26.49 -0.17 -0.35
N ILE A 89 -26.75 0.05 0.96
CA ILE A 89 -26.10 -0.66 2.05
C ILE A 89 -27.00 -1.82 2.48
N ASP A 90 -26.41 -3.02 2.59
CA ASP A 90 -27.06 -4.23 3.09
C ASP A 90 -26.30 -4.69 4.34
N LYS A 91 -26.86 -4.44 5.51
CA LYS A 91 -26.24 -4.76 6.81
C LYS A 91 -26.08 -6.25 7.11
N SER A 92 -26.65 -7.13 6.27
CA SER A 92 -26.42 -8.58 6.37
C SER A 92 -25.05 -9.01 5.82
N LEU A 93 -24.41 -8.15 5.00
CA LEU A 93 -23.09 -8.37 4.45
C LEU A 93 -21.99 -7.90 5.43
N ALA A 94 -20.79 -8.50 5.34
CA ALA A 94 -19.63 -8.01 6.06
C ALA A 94 -19.22 -6.60 5.57
N THR A 95 -18.50 -5.84 6.41
CA THR A 95 -18.18 -4.42 6.15
C THR A 95 -17.60 -4.17 4.75
N GLU A 96 -16.66 -4.99 4.29
CA GLU A 96 -16.00 -4.84 2.99
C GLU A 96 -16.61 -5.73 1.89
N GLU A 97 -17.65 -6.49 2.20
CA GLU A 97 -18.35 -7.37 1.26
C GLU A 97 -19.30 -6.60 0.36
N TYR A 98 -19.44 -7.06 -0.90
CA TYR A 98 -20.41 -6.51 -1.84
C TYR A 98 -21.01 -7.57 -2.77
N LEU A 99 -22.22 -7.26 -3.26
CA LEU A 99 -22.91 -7.99 -4.31
C LEU A 99 -23.17 -7.03 -5.48
N LEU A 100 -22.74 -7.42 -6.68
CA LEU A 100 -22.93 -6.64 -7.90
C LEU A 100 -23.69 -7.47 -8.94
N ASP A 101 -24.91 -7.05 -9.25
CA ASP A 101 -25.74 -7.66 -10.28
C ASP A 101 -25.91 -6.71 -11.47
N VAL A 102 -25.41 -7.13 -12.62
CA VAL A 102 -25.64 -6.45 -13.90
C VAL A 102 -26.68 -7.23 -14.69
N THR A 103 -27.85 -6.64 -14.88
CA THR A 103 -28.99 -7.23 -15.57
C THR A 103 -29.37 -6.40 -16.79
N LYS A 104 -30.23 -6.92 -17.69
CA LYS A 104 -30.78 -6.15 -18.84
C LYS A 104 -31.57 -4.89 -18.44
N LYS A 105 -31.97 -4.76 -17.16
CA LYS A 105 -32.71 -3.61 -16.62
C LYS A 105 -31.80 -2.51 -16.10
N GLY A 106 -30.65 -2.87 -15.52
CA GLY A 106 -29.72 -1.96 -14.88
C GLY A 106 -28.69 -2.70 -14.05
N VAL A 107 -27.98 -1.94 -13.21
CA VAL A 107 -26.97 -2.43 -12.28
C VAL A 107 -27.47 -2.25 -10.86
N VAL A 108 -27.35 -3.28 -10.03
CA VAL A 108 -27.62 -3.22 -8.60
C VAL A 108 -26.33 -3.56 -7.86
N LEU A 109 -25.88 -2.66 -7.01
CA LEU A 109 -24.70 -2.86 -6.16
C LEU A 109 -25.11 -2.66 -4.69
N LYS A 110 -24.89 -3.70 -3.89
CA LYS A 110 -25.10 -3.69 -2.45
C LYS A 110 -23.76 -3.91 -1.75
N GLY A 111 -23.43 -3.12 -0.75
CA GLY A 111 -22.25 -3.32 0.10
C GLY A 111 -22.65 -3.43 1.56
N GLY A 112 -21.85 -4.13 2.38
CA GLY A 112 -22.07 -4.19 3.83
C GLY A 112 -21.88 -2.84 4.52
N SER A 113 -21.14 -1.95 3.86
CA SER A 113 -20.92 -0.55 4.24
C SER A 113 -20.63 0.31 3.01
N GLU A 114 -20.42 1.62 3.20
CA GLU A 114 -19.91 2.53 2.16
C GLU A 114 -18.61 2.02 1.53
N GLN A 115 -17.71 1.44 2.32
CA GLN A 115 -16.45 0.86 1.86
C GLN A 115 -16.70 -0.37 0.96
N GLY A 116 -17.64 -1.26 1.32
CA GLY A 116 -18.04 -2.37 0.48
C GLY A 116 -18.62 -1.91 -0.86
N VAL A 117 -19.47 -0.86 -0.85
CA VAL A 117 -19.99 -0.23 -2.08
C VAL A 117 -18.85 0.36 -2.91
N PHE A 118 -17.88 1.04 -2.30
CA PHE A 118 -16.71 1.58 -3.00
C PHE A 118 -15.91 0.48 -3.71
N TYR A 119 -15.66 -0.66 -3.08
CA TYR A 119 -14.95 -1.78 -3.72
C TYR A 119 -15.74 -2.41 -4.86
N GLY A 120 -17.07 -2.52 -4.70
CA GLY A 120 -17.95 -2.93 -5.80
C GLY A 120 -17.91 -1.96 -6.98
N LEU A 121 -17.81 -0.64 -6.69
CA LEU A 121 -17.65 0.38 -7.73
C LEU A 121 -16.27 0.32 -8.40
N GLN A 122 -15.19 -0.05 -7.70
CA GLN A 122 -13.88 -0.30 -8.34
C GLN A 122 -13.95 -1.51 -9.29
N SER A 123 -14.70 -2.54 -8.94
CA SER A 123 -14.94 -3.68 -9.84
C SER A 123 -15.80 -3.28 -11.05
N LEU A 124 -16.88 -2.54 -10.82
CA LEU A 124 -17.75 -2.05 -11.90
C LEU A 124 -16.98 -1.08 -12.83
N ARG A 125 -16.08 -0.25 -12.31
CA ARG A 125 -15.18 0.63 -13.07
C ARG A 125 -14.36 -0.17 -14.08
N GLN A 126 -13.71 -1.25 -13.66
CA GLN A 126 -12.94 -2.12 -14.55
C GLN A 126 -13.82 -2.77 -15.60
N VAL A 127 -14.99 -3.26 -15.21
CA VAL A 127 -15.97 -3.85 -16.15
C VAL A 127 -16.45 -2.82 -17.17
N VAL A 128 -16.86 -1.62 -16.74
CA VAL A 128 -17.32 -0.54 -17.65
C VAL A 128 -16.19 -0.11 -18.58
N PHE A 129 -14.96 0.01 -18.07
CA PHE A 129 -13.81 0.38 -18.90
C PHE A 129 -13.57 -0.62 -20.04
N HIS A 130 -13.68 -1.93 -19.78
CA HIS A 130 -13.47 -2.98 -20.78
C HIS A 130 -14.69 -3.29 -21.63
N SER A 131 -15.87 -2.74 -21.28
CA SER A 131 -17.08 -2.93 -22.07
C SER A 131 -17.02 -2.21 -23.42
N GLU A 132 -17.71 -2.75 -24.43
CA GLU A 132 -17.83 -2.16 -25.75
C GLU A 132 -18.56 -0.81 -25.68
N GLY A 133 -18.07 0.17 -26.43
CA GLY A 133 -18.72 1.47 -26.54
C GLY A 133 -17.75 2.65 -26.46
N ASN A 134 -18.34 3.83 -26.31
CA ASN A 134 -17.65 5.12 -26.34
C ASN A 134 -18.30 6.12 -25.36
N ALA A 135 -17.92 7.41 -25.46
CA ALA A 135 -18.46 8.48 -24.62
C ALA A 135 -20.01 8.64 -24.68
N LYS A 136 -20.67 8.17 -25.73
CA LYS A 136 -22.14 8.30 -25.89
C LYS A 136 -22.89 7.11 -25.28
N LYS A 137 -22.32 5.91 -25.39
CA LYS A 137 -22.95 4.71 -24.84
C LYS A 137 -21.91 3.60 -24.60
N VAL A 138 -22.12 2.81 -23.54
CA VAL A 138 -21.33 1.63 -23.17
C VAL A 138 -22.28 0.45 -22.97
N SER A 139 -21.97 -0.71 -23.57
CA SER A 139 -22.74 -1.95 -23.46
C SER A 139 -22.07 -2.90 -22.47
N VAL A 140 -22.55 -2.95 -21.24
CA VAL A 140 -22.03 -3.79 -20.17
C VAL A 140 -22.70 -5.17 -20.22
N ALA A 141 -21.92 -6.24 -20.26
CA ALA A 141 -22.43 -7.61 -20.21
C ALA A 141 -23.11 -7.91 -18.87
N CYS A 142 -24.18 -8.70 -18.88
CA CYS A 142 -24.85 -9.14 -17.66
C CYS A 142 -23.98 -10.13 -16.89
N MET A 143 -23.91 -9.97 -15.55
CA MET A 143 -23.13 -10.81 -14.65
C MET A 143 -23.59 -10.66 -13.22
N THR A 144 -23.28 -11.63 -12.39
CA THR A 144 -23.39 -11.54 -10.93
C THR A 144 -22.00 -11.69 -10.32
N VAL A 145 -21.62 -10.79 -9.40
CA VAL A 145 -20.37 -10.83 -8.66
C VAL A 145 -20.66 -10.82 -7.17
N LYS A 146 -20.09 -11.78 -6.44
CA LYS A 146 -20.07 -11.80 -4.97
C LYS A 146 -18.61 -11.71 -4.54
N ASP A 147 -18.30 -10.78 -3.64
CA ASP A 147 -16.90 -10.51 -3.35
C ASP A 147 -16.68 -9.93 -1.96
N LYS A 148 -15.58 -10.35 -1.35
CA LYS A 148 -15.07 -9.84 -0.08
C LYS A 148 -13.57 -10.13 0.02
N PRO A 149 -12.80 -9.32 0.76
CA PRO A 149 -11.38 -9.60 0.96
C PRO A 149 -11.14 -10.79 1.88
N HIS A 150 -10.02 -11.51 1.65
CA HIS A 150 -9.53 -12.53 2.57
C HIS A 150 -8.92 -11.88 3.83
N PHE A 151 -8.04 -10.88 3.66
CA PHE A 151 -7.42 -10.16 4.77
C PHE A 151 -8.02 -8.77 5.00
N GLY A 152 -8.19 -8.41 6.28
CA GLY A 152 -8.63 -7.08 6.70
C GLY A 152 -7.56 -5.98 6.53
N TYR A 153 -6.28 -6.34 6.51
CA TYR A 153 -5.16 -5.42 6.25
C TYR A 153 -4.55 -5.74 4.88
N ARG A 154 -4.58 -4.78 3.99
CA ARG A 154 -3.95 -4.84 2.66
C ARG A 154 -3.19 -3.54 2.45
N GLY A 155 -1.85 -3.61 2.54
CA GLY A 155 -0.99 -2.43 2.63
C GLY A 155 -0.19 -2.14 1.37
N GLY A 156 0.09 -0.85 1.19
CA GLY A 156 1.14 -0.36 0.32
C GLY A 156 1.94 0.73 1.03
N MET A 157 3.26 0.62 1.07
CA MET A 157 4.14 1.59 1.72
C MET A 157 4.87 2.45 0.68
N LEU A 158 5.05 3.71 1.01
CA LEU A 158 5.89 4.66 0.28
C LEU A 158 6.86 5.34 1.23
N ASP A 159 8.16 5.18 0.96
CA ASP A 159 9.24 5.93 1.59
C ASP A 159 9.37 7.31 0.94
N VAL A 160 9.19 8.37 1.73
CA VAL A 160 9.42 9.75 1.31
C VAL A 160 10.65 10.37 1.99
N GLY A 161 11.31 9.63 2.87
CA GLY A 161 12.52 10.04 3.60
C GLY A 161 13.73 10.11 2.67
N ARG A 162 14.00 9.06 1.88
CA ARG A 162 15.15 9.00 0.97
C ARG A 162 14.97 9.94 -0.22
N TYR A 163 13.81 9.87 -0.89
CA TYR A 163 13.41 10.86 -1.88
C TYR A 163 12.01 11.39 -1.59
N PHE A 164 11.86 12.71 -1.65
CA PHE A 164 10.61 13.40 -1.40
C PHE A 164 9.71 13.39 -2.64
N PHE A 165 8.43 13.17 -2.44
CA PHE A 165 7.40 13.23 -3.48
C PHE A 165 6.39 14.33 -3.13
N SER A 166 5.91 15.04 -4.15
CA SER A 166 4.93 16.10 -3.98
C SER A 166 3.56 15.58 -3.52
N VAL A 167 2.72 16.47 -3.01
CA VAL A 167 1.33 16.16 -2.60
C VAL A 167 0.57 15.46 -3.73
N ASP A 168 0.70 15.96 -4.97
CA ASP A 168 0.01 15.37 -6.13
C ASP A 168 0.53 13.96 -6.47
N GLU A 169 1.83 13.71 -6.30
CA GLU A 169 2.42 12.39 -6.51
C GLU A 169 1.96 11.40 -5.45
N VAL A 170 1.88 11.81 -4.18
CA VAL A 170 1.32 10.99 -3.09
C VAL A 170 -0.17 10.70 -3.34
N LYS A 171 -0.96 11.68 -3.80
CA LYS A 171 -2.36 11.45 -4.19
C LYS A 171 -2.49 10.46 -5.36
N LYS A 172 -1.61 10.51 -6.36
CA LYS A 172 -1.56 9.51 -7.43
C LYS A 172 -1.19 8.12 -6.91
N PHE A 173 -0.29 8.03 -5.92
CA PHE A 173 -0.01 6.76 -5.24
C PHE A 173 -1.27 6.22 -4.56
N ILE A 174 -2.02 7.05 -3.85
CA ILE A 174 -3.31 6.69 -3.23
C ILE A 174 -4.33 6.22 -4.28
N ASP A 175 -4.40 6.85 -5.45
CA ASP A 175 -5.28 6.41 -6.55
C ASP A 175 -4.89 5.01 -7.08
N ILE A 176 -3.60 4.72 -7.15
CA ILE A 176 -3.10 3.37 -7.50
C ILE A 176 -3.52 2.36 -6.43
N LEU A 177 -3.38 2.69 -5.14
CA LEU A 177 -3.84 1.82 -4.04
C LEU A 177 -5.35 1.55 -4.14
N ALA A 178 -6.15 2.60 -4.36
CA ALA A 178 -7.61 2.52 -4.48
C ALA A 178 -8.07 1.61 -5.62
N LEU A 179 -7.44 1.71 -6.81
CA LEU A 179 -7.72 0.86 -7.96
C LEU A 179 -7.56 -0.63 -7.62
N HIS A 180 -6.56 -0.96 -6.80
CA HIS A 180 -6.22 -2.32 -6.40
C HIS A 180 -6.92 -2.77 -5.09
N LYS A 181 -7.89 -2.02 -4.57
CA LYS A 181 -8.60 -2.31 -3.31
C LYS A 181 -7.66 -2.47 -2.09
N ILE A 182 -6.50 -1.82 -2.11
CA ILE A 182 -5.62 -1.66 -0.97
C ILE A 182 -6.27 -0.68 0.00
N ASN A 183 -6.30 -1.01 1.31
CA ASN A 183 -7.00 -0.21 2.33
C ASN A 183 -6.09 0.40 3.38
N ARG A 184 -4.77 0.21 3.28
CA ARG A 184 -3.77 0.81 4.18
C ARG A 184 -2.67 1.47 3.36
N PHE A 185 -2.46 2.76 3.61
CA PHE A 185 -1.29 3.50 3.13
C PHE A 185 -0.32 3.66 4.28
N HIS A 186 0.76 2.90 4.28
CA HIS A 186 1.87 3.04 5.21
C HIS A 186 2.80 4.14 4.67
N TRP A 187 2.85 5.27 5.36
CA TRP A 187 3.60 6.46 4.94
C TRP A 187 4.84 6.63 5.79
N HIS A 188 5.99 6.24 5.24
CA HIS A 188 7.31 6.33 5.90
C HIS A 188 7.84 7.75 5.76
N LEU A 189 7.71 8.54 6.85
CA LEU A 189 7.87 9.99 6.87
C LEU A 189 9.22 10.49 7.36
N THR A 190 10.00 9.63 8.03
CA THR A 190 11.24 10.05 8.69
C THR A 190 12.36 9.06 8.43
N GLU A 191 13.55 9.58 8.15
CA GLU A 191 14.72 8.82 7.82
C GLU A 191 16.02 9.57 8.13
N ASP A 192 17.16 8.87 8.12
CA ASP A 192 18.51 9.46 8.26
C ASP A 192 18.76 10.58 7.24
N GLN A 193 18.21 10.44 6.03
CA GLN A 193 18.44 11.33 4.89
C GLN A 193 17.40 12.45 4.79
N GLY A 194 16.38 12.44 5.63
CA GLY A 194 15.42 13.51 5.65
C GLY A 194 14.20 13.28 6.54
N TRP A 195 13.86 14.30 7.30
CA TRP A 195 12.63 14.40 8.05
C TRP A 195 11.57 15.10 7.19
N ARG A 196 10.40 14.48 6.96
CA ARG A 196 9.46 14.93 5.92
C ARG A 196 8.11 15.45 6.41
N ILE A 197 7.91 15.61 7.71
CA ILE A 197 6.66 16.13 8.26
C ILE A 197 6.90 17.30 9.23
N GLU A 198 6.11 18.36 9.07
CA GLU A 198 6.15 19.50 9.97
C GLU A 198 5.67 19.12 11.37
N ILE A 199 6.53 19.40 12.37
CA ILE A 199 6.21 19.32 13.80
C ILE A 199 6.40 20.73 14.37
N LYS A 200 5.33 21.41 14.72
CA LYS A 200 5.35 22.83 15.13
C LYS A 200 6.13 23.05 16.41
N LYS A 201 6.06 22.08 17.34
CA LYS A 201 6.83 22.10 18.59
C LYS A 201 8.34 22.02 18.34
N TYR A 202 8.75 21.37 17.24
CA TYR A 202 10.16 21.12 16.91
C TYR A 202 10.51 21.63 15.51
N PRO A 203 10.55 22.95 15.27
CA PRO A 203 10.66 23.52 13.94
C PRO A 203 12.00 23.21 13.22
N ASN A 204 13.08 22.88 13.96
CA ASN A 204 14.34 22.50 13.35
C ASN A 204 14.27 21.18 12.59
N LEU A 205 13.30 20.29 12.89
CA LEU A 205 13.08 19.06 12.14
C LEU A 205 12.85 19.32 10.66
N THR A 206 12.17 20.41 10.30
CA THR A 206 11.98 20.81 8.90
C THR A 206 12.99 21.85 8.43
N LYS A 207 13.48 22.76 9.30
CA LYS A 207 14.50 23.75 8.91
C LYS A 207 15.87 23.12 8.62
N VAL A 208 16.25 22.11 9.37
CA VAL A 208 17.54 21.43 9.29
C VAL A 208 17.36 20.00 8.75
N GLY A 209 16.52 19.21 9.42
CA GLY A 209 16.35 17.78 9.16
C GLY A 209 15.75 17.45 7.80
N SER A 210 15.03 18.38 7.15
CA SER A 210 14.44 18.11 5.84
C SER A 210 15.39 18.26 4.66
N VAL A 211 16.62 18.78 4.87
CA VAL A 211 17.57 19.09 3.78
C VAL A 211 18.92 18.43 4.02
N ARG A 212 19.39 17.62 3.08
CA ARG A 212 20.77 17.12 3.03
C ARG A 212 21.61 17.89 2.04
N LYS A 213 22.92 18.05 2.30
CA LYS A 213 23.84 18.86 1.49
C LYS A 213 24.15 18.28 0.10
N ALA A 214 24.02 16.97 -0.04
CA ALA A 214 24.26 16.24 -1.28
C ALA A 214 23.60 14.85 -1.20
N THR A 215 23.50 14.15 -2.32
CA THR A 215 22.99 12.78 -2.37
C THR A 215 24.05 11.85 -2.96
N GLN A 216 24.19 10.65 -2.42
CA GLN A 216 25.04 9.61 -2.98
C GLN A 216 24.63 9.27 -4.39
N VAL A 217 25.59 9.22 -5.31
CA VAL A 217 25.42 8.76 -6.69
C VAL A 217 25.81 7.30 -6.81
N GLY A 218 24.99 6.53 -7.49
CA GLY A 218 25.21 5.09 -7.67
C GLY A 218 24.89 4.27 -6.41
N ARG A 219 25.30 2.99 -6.46
CA ARG A 219 24.97 2.04 -5.39
C ARG A 219 25.85 2.22 -4.16
N TYR A 220 25.25 2.02 -3.00
CA TYR A 220 25.98 1.92 -1.75
C TYR A 220 26.96 0.74 -1.79
N SER A 221 28.19 0.97 -1.34
CA SER A 221 29.21 -0.06 -1.19
C SER A 221 30.09 0.24 0.02
N LYS A 222 30.30 -0.76 0.85
CA LYS A 222 31.30 -0.67 1.95
C LYS A 222 32.75 -0.70 1.46
N ARG A 223 32.98 -1.04 0.17
CA ARG A 223 34.32 -1.26 -0.42
C ARG A 223 34.85 -0.05 -1.19
N THR A 224 33.99 0.91 -1.51
CA THR A 224 34.34 2.09 -2.30
C THR A 224 33.92 3.37 -1.58
N GLN A 225 34.71 4.42 -1.73
CA GLN A 225 34.29 5.74 -1.26
C GLN A 225 33.04 6.20 -2.00
N PRO A 226 32.04 6.73 -1.28
CA PRO A 226 30.83 7.23 -1.92
C PRO A 226 31.12 8.48 -2.77
N VAL A 227 30.49 8.53 -3.95
CA VAL A 227 30.46 9.72 -4.78
C VAL A 227 29.17 10.47 -4.51
N TYR A 228 29.23 11.79 -4.47
CA TYR A 228 28.08 12.65 -4.21
C TYR A 228 27.83 13.60 -5.38
N ASP A 229 26.54 13.97 -5.58
CA ASP A 229 26.11 14.88 -6.64
C ASP A 229 26.43 16.35 -6.35
N GLY A 230 26.82 16.67 -5.11
CA GLY A 230 27.15 18.04 -4.68
C GLY A 230 25.97 19.00 -4.64
N LYS A 231 24.72 18.51 -4.73
CA LYS A 231 23.50 19.32 -4.79
C LYS A 231 22.66 19.13 -3.52
N PRO A 232 22.26 20.22 -2.85
CA PRO A 232 21.29 20.13 -1.77
C PRO A 232 19.99 19.45 -2.25
N TYR A 233 19.44 18.58 -1.42
CA TYR A 233 18.17 17.90 -1.69
C TYR A 233 17.30 17.94 -0.43
N GLY A 234 16.00 18.26 -0.59
CA GLY A 234 15.09 18.35 0.53
C GLY A 234 13.64 18.52 0.13
N GLY A 235 12.80 18.62 1.14
CA GLY A 235 11.36 18.79 1.06
C GLY A 235 10.70 18.24 2.31
N PHE A 236 9.52 18.73 2.62
CA PHE A 236 8.67 18.23 3.71
C PHE A 236 7.22 18.61 3.44
N PHE A 237 6.31 17.94 4.12
CA PHE A 237 4.89 18.25 4.09
C PHE A 237 4.55 19.16 5.29
N THR A 238 3.85 20.25 5.03
CA THR A 238 3.18 21.03 6.06
C THR A 238 2.03 20.23 6.66
N GLN A 239 1.60 20.59 7.87
CA GLN A 239 0.45 19.90 8.50
C GLN A 239 -0.84 20.03 7.68
N ASP A 240 -1.02 21.14 6.95
CA ASP A 240 -2.18 21.31 6.08
C ASP A 240 -2.13 20.40 4.85
N GLU A 241 -0.97 20.21 4.24
CA GLU A 241 -0.76 19.23 3.18
C GLU A 241 -0.98 17.79 3.67
N VAL A 242 -0.53 17.48 4.90
CA VAL A 242 -0.81 16.17 5.52
C VAL A 242 -2.31 15.96 5.70
N ARG A 243 -3.05 16.95 6.24
CA ARG A 243 -4.51 16.86 6.37
C ARG A 243 -5.22 16.67 5.03
N ASP A 244 -4.74 17.33 4.00
CA ASP A 244 -5.29 17.20 2.65
C ASP A 244 -5.06 15.79 2.07
N ILE A 245 -3.87 15.22 2.24
CA ILE A 245 -3.55 13.84 1.84
C ILE A 245 -4.38 12.82 2.62
N VAL A 246 -4.47 12.97 3.94
CA VAL A 246 -5.26 12.08 4.81
C VAL A 246 -6.74 12.12 4.42
N ARG A 247 -7.30 13.32 4.17
CA ARG A 247 -8.67 13.47 3.68
C ARG A 247 -8.86 12.76 2.33
N TYR A 248 -7.94 12.96 1.38
CA TYR A 248 -7.98 12.36 0.04
C TYR A 248 -7.97 10.81 0.10
N ALA A 249 -7.17 10.25 1.00
CA ALA A 249 -7.13 8.81 1.25
C ALA A 249 -8.42 8.30 1.90
N THR A 250 -8.92 9.01 2.92
CA THR A 250 -10.17 8.68 3.62
C THR A 250 -11.36 8.65 2.67
N GLU A 251 -11.42 9.56 1.71
CA GLU A 251 -12.46 9.60 0.67
C GLU A 251 -12.43 8.36 -0.24
N ARG A 252 -11.32 7.61 -0.25
CA ARG A 252 -11.11 6.34 -0.96
C ARG A 252 -11.09 5.12 -0.05
N TYR A 253 -11.51 5.29 1.21
CA TYR A 253 -11.53 4.25 2.23
C TYR A 253 -10.15 3.63 2.49
N ILE A 254 -9.10 4.45 2.39
CA ILE A 254 -7.71 4.10 2.71
C ILE A 254 -7.33 4.80 4.00
N ASP A 255 -6.96 4.00 5.01
CA ASP A 255 -6.42 4.47 6.27
C ASP A 255 -4.93 4.76 6.12
N VAL A 256 -4.49 5.96 6.49
CA VAL A 256 -3.09 6.39 6.40
C VAL A 256 -2.40 6.11 7.73
N ILE A 257 -1.45 5.19 7.71
CA ILE A 257 -0.63 4.81 8.87
C ILE A 257 0.71 5.56 8.77
N PRO A 258 0.94 6.60 9.60
CA PRO A 258 2.22 7.29 9.61
C PRO A 258 3.29 6.43 10.26
N GLU A 259 4.50 6.47 9.72
CA GLU A 259 5.68 5.95 10.38
C GLU A 259 6.61 7.07 10.81
N ILE A 260 6.95 7.06 12.10
CA ILE A 260 8.04 7.82 12.71
C ILE A 260 9.02 6.78 13.23
N ASP A 261 10.03 6.50 12.44
CA ASP A 261 10.98 5.44 12.75
C ASP A 261 11.88 5.81 13.94
N MET A 262 12.06 4.89 14.87
CA MET A 262 12.86 5.07 16.08
C MET A 262 13.26 3.73 16.72
N PRO A 263 14.38 3.63 17.44
CA PRO A 263 15.38 4.67 17.74
C PRO A 263 16.44 4.82 16.64
N GLY A 264 16.49 3.90 15.66
CA GLY A 264 17.31 4.00 14.46
C GLY A 264 16.71 4.99 13.45
N HIS A 265 17.40 5.20 12.31
CA HIS A 265 16.92 6.04 11.21
C HIS A 265 16.54 7.48 11.60
N MET A 266 17.21 8.02 12.63
CA MET A 266 16.90 9.30 13.26
C MET A 266 17.99 10.37 13.06
N VAL A 267 18.96 10.16 12.16
CA VAL A 267 20.08 11.12 11.99
C VAL A 267 19.60 12.50 11.54
N ALA A 268 18.53 12.60 10.77
CA ALA A 268 17.96 13.90 10.42
C ALA A 268 17.40 14.64 11.66
N ALA A 269 16.78 13.92 12.60
CA ALA A 269 16.35 14.48 13.88
C ALA A 269 17.54 14.83 14.78
N LEU A 270 18.58 13.99 14.82
CA LEU A 270 19.82 14.25 15.56
C LEU A 270 20.57 15.47 14.99
N ALA A 271 20.57 15.68 13.69
CA ALA A 271 21.14 16.88 13.08
C ALA A 271 20.36 18.14 13.46
N SER A 272 19.07 18.01 13.75
CA SER A 272 18.18 19.10 14.16
C SER A 272 18.27 19.41 15.66
N TYR A 273 18.50 18.38 16.49
CA TYR A 273 18.54 18.40 17.95
C TYR A 273 19.62 17.43 18.46
N PRO A 274 20.92 17.86 18.42
CA PRO A 274 22.04 16.96 18.69
C PRO A 274 22.05 16.33 20.08
N GLU A 275 21.45 17.00 21.06
CA GLU A 275 21.30 16.53 22.44
C GLU A 275 20.52 15.22 22.56
N LEU A 276 19.72 14.83 21.54
CA LEU A 276 18.96 13.58 21.54
C LEU A 276 19.83 12.34 21.27
N GLY A 277 21.01 12.52 20.71
CA GLY A 277 21.93 11.41 20.43
C GLY A 277 22.93 11.15 21.58
N CYS A 278 23.45 9.93 21.67
CA CYS A 278 24.38 9.53 22.73
C CYS A 278 25.65 10.39 22.78
N THR A 279 26.20 10.78 21.63
CA THR A 279 27.44 11.60 21.53
C THR A 279 27.15 13.11 21.59
N LYS A 280 25.88 13.54 21.57
CA LYS A 280 25.47 14.97 21.55
C LYS A 280 26.01 15.76 20.34
N GLY A 281 26.33 15.04 19.25
CA GLY A 281 26.81 15.60 17.98
C GLY A 281 28.30 15.98 17.93
N PRO A 282 28.67 16.75 16.89
CA PRO A 282 27.80 17.25 15.84
C PRO A 282 27.30 16.17 14.88
N TYR A 283 26.08 16.32 14.36
CA TYR A 283 25.49 15.43 13.35
C TYR A 283 25.14 16.22 12.10
N GLU A 284 25.15 15.55 10.95
CA GLU A 284 24.68 16.07 9.66
C GLU A 284 23.57 15.16 9.12
N VAL A 285 22.55 15.75 8.47
CA VAL A 285 21.59 14.99 7.68
C VAL A 285 22.33 14.12 6.67
N ARG A 286 22.04 12.83 6.68
CA ARG A 286 22.85 11.84 5.98
C ARG A 286 22.75 11.98 4.47
N LYS A 287 23.89 11.87 3.79
CA LYS A 287 24.00 12.00 2.32
C LYS A 287 24.06 10.67 1.60
N MET A 288 24.27 9.59 2.35
CA MET A 288 24.52 8.23 1.83
C MET A 288 23.45 7.25 2.34
N TRP A 289 23.32 6.16 1.64
CA TRP A 289 22.42 5.06 2.01
C TRP A 289 23.04 4.14 3.07
N GLY A 290 22.23 3.20 3.57
CA GLY A 290 22.63 2.21 4.57
C GLY A 290 22.41 2.68 6.01
N ILE A 291 22.75 1.84 6.98
CA ILE A 291 22.46 1.99 8.41
C ILE A 291 23.43 2.96 9.08
N SER A 292 22.94 3.86 9.93
CA SER A 292 23.75 4.72 10.79
C SER A 292 24.08 4.05 12.11
N GLN A 293 25.26 4.36 12.68
CA GLN A 293 25.59 3.99 14.06
C GLN A 293 24.95 4.94 15.09
N ASP A 294 24.58 6.15 14.66
CA ASP A 294 23.99 7.16 15.52
C ASP A 294 22.47 7.00 15.56
N ILE A 295 21.97 6.76 16.76
CA ILE A 295 20.55 6.52 17.07
C ILE A 295 20.13 7.37 18.26
N LEU A 296 18.84 7.47 18.55
CA LEU A 296 18.33 8.17 19.73
C LEU A 296 18.91 7.57 21.03
N CYS A 297 19.22 8.43 21.99
CA CYS A 297 19.71 8.02 23.30
C CYS A 297 18.53 7.53 24.17
N ALA A 298 18.50 6.24 24.49
CA ALA A 298 17.45 5.64 25.34
C ALA A 298 17.64 5.92 26.85
N GLY A 299 18.79 6.48 27.24
CA GLY A 299 19.11 6.75 28.65
C GLY A 299 18.51 8.04 29.20
N ARG A 300 18.08 8.98 28.35
CA ARG A 300 17.65 10.32 28.79
C ARG A 300 16.14 10.49 28.68
N GLU A 301 15.53 11.11 29.69
CA GLU A 301 14.09 11.47 29.65
C GLU A 301 13.78 12.50 28.56
N GLN A 302 14.69 13.43 28.28
CA GLN A 302 14.55 14.40 27.20
C GLN A 302 14.25 13.76 25.83
N THR A 303 14.79 12.56 25.57
CA THR A 303 14.49 11.80 24.36
C THR A 303 13.01 11.38 24.31
N PHE A 304 12.48 10.91 25.42
CA PHE A 304 11.07 10.51 25.50
C PHE A 304 10.14 11.73 25.44
N GLU A 305 10.50 12.84 26.08
CA GLU A 305 9.75 14.12 25.98
C GLU A 305 9.70 14.63 24.53
N PHE A 306 10.80 14.48 23.79
CA PHE A 306 10.84 14.81 22.37
C PHE A 306 9.90 13.88 21.57
N ILE A 307 10.00 12.56 21.76
CA ILE A 307 9.18 11.58 21.07
C ILE A 307 7.69 11.81 21.36
N GLU A 308 7.31 12.00 22.61
CA GLU A 308 5.94 12.27 23.04
C GLU A 308 5.41 13.57 22.42
N GLY A 309 6.26 14.59 22.33
CA GLY A 309 5.93 15.86 21.67
C GLY A 309 5.69 15.70 20.17
N VAL A 310 6.51 14.92 19.46
CA VAL A 310 6.31 14.58 18.05
C VAL A 310 5.03 13.77 17.87
N LEU A 311 4.88 12.68 18.62
CA LEU A 311 3.75 11.77 18.49
C LEU A 311 2.41 12.43 18.84
N SER A 312 2.38 13.44 19.74
CA SER A 312 1.18 14.21 20.03
C SER A 312 0.64 14.93 18.79
N GLU A 313 1.53 15.53 17.98
CA GLU A 313 1.12 16.18 16.74
C GLU A 313 0.75 15.16 15.66
N ILE A 314 1.45 14.02 15.57
CA ILE A 314 1.10 12.91 14.69
C ILE A 314 -0.30 12.37 14.99
N ILE A 315 -0.62 12.13 16.26
CA ILE A 315 -1.95 11.68 16.69
C ILE A 315 -3.06 12.65 16.26
N ALA A 316 -2.79 13.96 16.31
CA ALA A 316 -3.75 14.99 15.91
C ALA A 316 -3.96 15.07 14.38
N LEU A 317 -2.97 14.67 13.60
CA LEU A 317 -3.00 14.71 12.13
C LEU A 317 -3.59 13.44 11.50
N PHE A 318 -3.36 12.27 12.12
CA PHE A 318 -3.72 10.99 11.57
C PHE A 318 -4.81 10.29 12.40
N PRO A 319 -6.00 10.04 11.83
CA PRO A 319 -7.08 9.36 12.52
C PRO A 319 -6.86 7.86 12.71
N SER A 320 -5.86 7.28 12.04
CA SER A 320 -5.57 5.85 12.10
C SER A 320 -5.42 5.34 13.52
N LYS A 321 -6.00 4.17 13.79
CA LYS A 321 -5.76 3.47 15.05
C LYS A 321 -4.29 3.07 15.24
N TYR A 322 -3.57 2.88 14.13
CA TYR A 322 -2.18 2.43 14.12
C TYR A 322 -1.22 3.60 13.88
N ILE A 323 -0.11 3.57 14.61
CA ILE A 323 1.08 4.38 14.32
C ILE A 323 2.26 3.40 14.22
N HIS A 324 2.99 3.47 13.12
CA HIS A 324 4.19 2.67 12.95
C HIS A 324 5.38 3.41 13.58
N ILE A 325 6.12 2.72 14.44
CA ILE A 325 7.21 3.32 15.22
C ILE A 325 8.59 2.78 14.82
N GLY A 326 8.68 2.10 13.66
CA GLY A 326 9.92 1.52 13.17
C GLY A 326 10.43 0.39 14.02
N GLY A 327 11.61 0.57 14.61
CA GLY A 327 12.25 -0.39 15.51
C GLY A 327 13.36 -1.20 14.86
N ASP A 328 13.53 -1.06 13.55
CA ASP A 328 14.51 -1.77 12.76
C ASP A 328 15.91 -1.15 12.83
N GLU A 329 16.87 -1.96 12.47
CA GLU A 329 18.25 -1.56 12.17
C GLU A 329 18.89 -0.57 13.19
N ALA A 330 18.54 -0.68 14.48
CA ALA A 330 19.08 0.15 15.55
C ALA A 330 20.37 -0.47 16.13
N PRO A 331 21.59 -0.04 15.70
CA PRO A 331 22.84 -0.60 16.20
C PRO A 331 23.04 -0.26 17.67
N LYS A 332 23.52 -1.24 18.46
CA LYS A 332 23.68 -1.10 19.91
C LYS A 332 25.00 -0.45 20.32
N HIS A 333 25.89 -0.17 19.36
CA HIS A 333 27.25 0.33 19.63
C HIS A 333 27.26 1.60 20.49
N ARG A 334 26.44 2.63 20.09
CA ARG A 334 26.36 3.89 20.84
C ARG A 334 25.80 3.70 22.25
N TRP A 335 24.82 2.83 22.42
CA TRP A 335 24.22 2.57 23.74
C TRP A 335 25.19 1.87 24.69
N LYS A 336 26.06 0.97 24.17
CA LYS A 336 27.11 0.30 24.98
C LYS A 336 28.09 1.26 25.57
N GLU A 337 28.43 2.32 24.85
CA GLU A 337 29.41 3.32 25.26
C GLU A 337 28.80 4.53 25.99
N CYS A 338 27.47 4.68 25.96
CA CYS A 338 26.76 5.83 26.51
C CYS A 338 26.52 5.67 28.02
N PRO A 339 27.11 6.53 28.88
CA PRO A 339 26.87 6.43 30.32
C PRO A 339 25.39 6.54 30.73
N ASP A 340 24.60 7.39 30.04
CA ASP A 340 23.18 7.55 30.31
C ASP A 340 22.40 6.28 29.97
N CYS A 341 22.72 5.60 28.85
CA CYS A 341 22.09 4.35 28.46
C CYS A 341 22.45 3.21 29.42
N GLN A 342 23.74 3.10 29.81
CA GLN A 342 24.20 2.09 30.77
C GLN A 342 23.58 2.31 32.16
N LYS A 343 23.45 3.56 32.60
CA LYS A 343 22.77 3.92 33.83
C LYS A 343 21.27 3.46 33.76
N ARG A 344 20.58 3.73 32.65
CA ARG A 344 19.18 3.29 32.46
C ARG A 344 19.05 1.76 32.52
N ILE A 345 19.98 1.02 31.90
CA ILE A 345 20.00 -0.44 31.99
C ILE A 345 20.05 -0.91 33.45
N GLN A 346 20.92 -0.29 34.25
CA GLN A 346 21.08 -0.64 35.68
C GLN A 346 19.83 -0.26 36.49
N GLU A 347 19.30 0.96 36.33
CA GLU A 347 18.13 1.46 37.06
C GLU A 347 16.86 0.65 36.78
N GLU A 348 16.66 0.21 35.54
CA GLU A 348 15.49 -0.57 35.12
C GLU A 348 15.70 -2.10 35.25
N GLY A 349 16.87 -2.53 35.71
CA GLY A 349 17.21 -3.96 35.88
C GLY A 349 17.24 -4.74 34.57
N LEU A 350 17.61 -4.10 33.47
CA LEU A 350 17.69 -4.70 32.14
C LEU A 350 19.01 -5.46 31.98
N LYS A 351 19.02 -6.51 31.14
CA LYS A 351 20.20 -7.35 30.94
C LYS A 351 21.22 -6.73 29.99
N ASP A 352 20.72 -6.07 28.93
CA ASP A 352 21.54 -5.58 27.84
C ASP A 352 20.83 -4.50 27.01
N GLU A 353 21.44 -4.06 25.92
CA GLU A 353 20.91 -3.07 25.00
C GLU A 353 19.73 -3.57 24.15
N HIS A 354 19.50 -4.88 24.04
CA HIS A 354 18.31 -5.42 23.41
C HIS A 354 17.09 -5.24 24.31
N GLU A 355 17.26 -5.50 25.61
CA GLU A 355 16.21 -5.20 26.59
C GLU A 355 16.00 -3.68 26.76
N LEU A 356 17.06 -2.86 26.58
CA LEU A 356 16.92 -1.40 26.52
C LEU A 356 16.08 -0.95 25.33
N GLN A 357 16.21 -1.59 24.16
CA GLN A 357 15.32 -1.31 23.02
C GLN A 357 13.88 -1.73 23.33
N SER A 358 13.68 -2.88 23.95
CA SER A 358 12.35 -3.31 24.39
C SER A 358 11.74 -2.31 25.39
N TYR A 359 12.51 -1.83 26.36
CA TYR A 359 12.09 -0.77 27.29
C TYR A 359 11.68 0.50 26.53
N PHE A 360 12.49 0.95 25.57
CA PHE A 360 12.22 2.12 24.74
C PHE A 360 10.88 1.94 23.99
N MET A 361 10.69 0.82 23.31
CA MET A 361 9.45 0.53 22.57
C MET A 361 8.23 0.49 23.48
N LYS A 362 8.33 -0.13 24.66
CA LYS A 362 7.25 -0.20 25.65
C LYS A 362 6.86 1.18 26.20
N ARG A 363 7.84 2.09 26.39
CA ARG A 363 7.58 3.48 26.79
C ARG A 363 6.77 4.21 25.73
N VAL A 364 7.16 4.09 24.45
CA VAL A 364 6.44 4.70 23.31
C VAL A 364 5.05 4.07 23.17
N GLU A 365 4.94 2.76 23.25
CA GLU A 365 3.65 2.05 23.19
C GLU A 365 2.70 2.50 24.31
N LYS A 366 3.19 2.62 25.54
CA LYS A 366 2.40 3.09 26.69
C LYS A 366 1.81 4.48 26.42
N PHE A 367 2.64 5.40 25.91
CA PHE A 367 2.18 6.74 25.55
C PHE A 367 1.09 6.69 24.47
N LEU A 368 1.30 5.95 23.40
CA LEU A 368 0.33 5.81 22.30
C LEU A 368 -0.96 5.15 22.75
N ALA A 369 -0.88 4.12 23.61
CA ALA A 369 -2.05 3.44 24.17
C ALA A 369 -2.92 4.36 25.03
N GLN A 370 -2.33 5.28 25.81
CA GLN A 370 -3.05 6.32 26.57
C GLN A 370 -3.87 7.25 25.67
N HIS A 371 -3.47 7.39 24.40
CA HIS A 371 -4.18 8.16 23.38
C HIS A 371 -5.05 7.29 22.45
N GLY A 372 -5.33 6.03 22.84
CA GLY A 372 -6.17 5.10 22.07
C GLY A 372 -5.55 4.59 20.79
N ARG A 373 -4.22 4.68 20.64
CA ARG A 373 -3.47 4.19 19.48
C ARG A 373 -2.77 2.87 19.78
N SER A 374 -2.56 2.08 18.74
CA SER A 374 -1.80 0.83 18.79
C SER A 374 -0.54 0.97 17.93
N ILE A 375 0.56 0.37 18.38
CA ILE A 375 1.79 0.40 17.61
C ILE A 375 1.82 -0.69 16.53
N ILE A 376 2.49 -0.37 15.42
CA ILE A 376 3.10 -1.33 14.52
C ILE A 376 4.61 -1.11 14.60
N GLY A 377 5.41 -2.16 14.54
CA GLY A 377 6.87 -2.06 14.40
C GLY A 377 7.42 -3.17 13.53
N TRP A 378 8.58 -2.93 12.95
CA TRP A 378 9.33 -3.94 12.22
C TRP A 378 9.70 -5.11 13.14
N ASP A 379 9.98 -6.27 12.60
CA ASP A 379 10.11 -7.50 13.39
C ASP A 379 11.31 -7.53 14.36
N GLU A 380 12.21 -6.53 14.34
CA GLU A 380 13.24 -6.30 15.36
C GLU A 380 12.67 -6.00 16.75
N ILE A 381 11.43 -5.48 16.84
CA ILE A 381 10.78 -5.26 18.15
C ILE A 381 10.57 -6.56 18.94
N LEU A 382 10.69 -7.73 18.29
CA LEU A 382 10.66 -9.02 18.96
C LEU A 382 11.92 -9.26 19.83
N GLU A 383 13.01 -8.56 19.51
CA GLU A 383 14.30 -8.71 20.22
C GLU A 383 14.21 -8.01 21.60
N GLY A 384 14.64 -8.68 22.66
CA GLY A 384 14.53 -8.16 24.04
C GLY A 384 13.11 -8.20 24.63
N GLY A 385 12.11 -8.69 23.88
CA GLY A 385 10.74 -8.88 24.33
C GLY A 385 9.77 -7.79 23.87
N VAL A 386 8.64 -8.21 23.30
CA VAL A 386 7.59 -7.37 22.74
C VAL A 386 6.31 -7.47 23.57
N SER A 387 5.54 -6.38 23.61
CA SER A 387 4.20 -6.40 24.17
C SER A 387 3.25 -7.23 23.27
N LYS A 388 2.30 -7.95 23.88
CA LYS A 388 1.27 -8.70 23.14
C LYS A 388 0.29 -7.81 22.36
N THR A 389 0.20 -6.55 22.70
CA THR A 389 -0.66 -5.55 22.04
C THR A 389 -0.04 -4.95 20.80
N ALA A 390 1.29 -5.05 20.65
CA ALA A 390 2.01 -4.60 19.47
C ALA A 390 1.68 -5.47 18.25
N THR A 391 1.52 -4.83 17.09
CA THR A 391 1.44 -5.51 15.80
C THR A 391 2.84 -5.58 15.19
N VAL A 392 3.26 -6.76 14.75
CA VAL A 392 4.58 -7.01 14.18
C VAL A 392 4.49 -6.99 12.65
N MET A 393 5.31 -6.16 12.00
CA MET A 393 5.47 -6.15 10.55
C MET A 393 6.72 -6.97 10.19
N ALA A 394 6.48 -8.19 9.68
CA ALA A 394 7.53 -9.19 9.45
C ALA A 394 8.16 -9.03 8.07
N TRP A 395 9.38 -8.49 8.02
CA TRP A 395 10.10 -8.18 6.78
C TRP A 395 11.35 -9.05 6.53
N ARG A 396 12.09 -9.43 7.57
CA ARG A 396 13.35 -10.20 7.44
C ARG A 396 13.14 -11.64 6.95
N GLY A 397 11.89 -12.10 6.89
CA GLY A 397 11.49 -13.37 6.33
C GLY A 397 10.26 -13.96 7.03
N PRO A 398 9.62 -14.98 6.45
CA PRO A 398 8.41 -15.60 7.01
C PRO A 398 8.61 -16.08 8.46
N ASN A 399 9.80 -16.60 8.81
CA ASN A 399 10.11 -17.10 10.16
C ASN A 399 9.88 -16.06 11.27
N ARG A 400 10.07 -14.77 10.98
CA ARG A 400 9.81 -13.71 11.96
C ARG A 400 8.32 -13.53 12.22
N GLY A 401 7.52 -13.61 11.16
CA GLY A 401 6.05 -13.61 11.28
C GLY A 401 5.54 -14.83 12.05
N ILE A 402 6.07 -16.02 11.77
CA ILE A 402 5.77 -17.25 12.50
C ILE A 402 6.10 -17.09 13.99
N MET A 403 7.26 -16.55 14.31
CA MET A 403 7.67 -16.30 15.69
C MET A 403 6.71 -15.32 16.40
N ALA A 404 6.35 -14.22 15.75
CA ALA A 404 5.41 -13.26 16.30
C ALA A 404 4.00 -13.87 16.52
N ALA A 405 3.51 -14.65 15.54
CA ALA A 405 2.22 -15.36 15.65
C ALA A 405 2.21 -16.33 16.84
N LYS A 406 3.28 -17.10 17.03
CA LYS A 406 3.42 -18.01 18.18
C LYS A 406 3.48 -17.29 19.53
N LEU A 407 3.97 -16.05 19.57
CA LEU A 407 3.94 -15.18 20.74
C LEU A 407 2.55 -14.56 20.99
N GLY A 408 1.60 -14.72 20.06
CA GLY A 408 0.24 -14.19 20.12
C GLY A 408 0.10 -12.74 19.66
N ASN A 409 1.12 -12.19 18.98
CA ASN A 409 1.05 -10.88 18.36
C ASN A 409 0.30 -10.94 17.03
N LYS A 410 -0.40 -9.85 16.68
CA LYS A 410 -0.88 -9.65 15.31
C LYS A 410 0.29 -9.44 14.37
N VAL A 411 0.19 -9.99 13.15
CA VAL A 411 1.29 -9.98 12.19
C VAL A 411 0.80 -9.45 10.85
N ILE A 412 1.59 -8.55 10.26
CA ILE A 412 1.48 -8.14 8.86
C ILE A 412 2.68 -8.74 8.13
N MET A 413 2.41 -9.56 7.11
CA MET A 413 3.45 -10.23 6.34
C MET A 413 3.93 -9.33 5.20
N THR A 414 5.21 -8.95 5.26
CA THR A 414 5.87 -8.14 4.22
C THR A 414 7.30 -8.62 3.96
N PRO A 415 7.53 -9.95 3.82
CA PRO A 415 8.88 -10.48 3.70
C PRO A 415 9.59 -9.98 2.44
N THR A 416 10.83 -9.52 2.61
CA THR A 416 11.67 -8.89 1.58
C THR A 416 11.65 -9.62 0.24
N ARG A 417 11.72 -10.96 0.27
CA ARG A 417 11.78 -11.80 -0.93
C ARG A 417 10.49 -11.84 -1.75
N PHE A 418 9.40 -11.22 -1.26
CA PHE A 418 8.08 -11.22 -1.91
C PHE A 418 7.46 -9.82 -1.99
N CYS A 419 7.80 -8.92 -1.06
CA CYS A 419 7.06 -7.68 -0.83
C CYS A 419 7.86 -6.39 -1.05
N TYR A 420 9.21 -6.47 -1.22
CA TYR A 420 10.04 -5.28 -1.40
C TYR A 420 10.11 -4.88 -2.87
N LEU A 421 9.27 -3.94 -3.24
CA LEU A 421 9.04 -3.54 -4.64
C LEU A 421 10.13 -2.60 -5.19
N ASP A 422 11.19 -2.36 -4.45
CA ASP A 422 12.42 -1.65 -4.82
C ASP A 422 13.49 -2.58 -5.44
N TYR A 423 13.23 -3.90 -5.49
CA TYR A 423 14.11 -4.87 -6.16
C TYR A 423 13.82 -4.94 -7.68
N CYS A 424 14.83 -5.38 -8.46
CA CYS A 424 14.68 -5.63 -9.90
C CYS A 424 13.51 -6.57 -10.20
N GLN A 425 12.78 -6.30 -11.30
CA GLN A 425 11.62 -7.09 -11.73
C GLN A 425 11.96 -8.17 -12.75
N THR A 426 13.13 -8.06 -13.40
CA THR A 426 13.49 -8.89 -14.55
C THR A 426 14.71 -9.75 -14.29
N SER A 427 15.05 -10.62 -15.26
CA SER A 427 16.23 -11.49 -15.25
C SER A 427 17.53 -10.70 -15.32
N ASP A 428 18.71 -11.33 -15.02
CA ASP A 428 20.03 -10.68 -15.10
C ASP A 428 20.34 -10.12 -16.48
N ARG A 429 19.83 -10.77 -17.55
CA ARG A 429 20.04 -10.32 -18.92
C ARG A 429 19.45 -8.93 -19.18
N ASP A 430 18.29 -8.65 -18.58
CA ASP A 430 17.55 -7.41 -18.80
C ASP A 430 17.67 -6.43 -17.63
N ALA A 431 18.27 -6.83 -16.52
CA ALA A 431 18.43 -6.00 -15.32
C ALA A 431 19.20 -4.68 -15.61
N ASN A 432 20.12 -4.69 -16.56
CA ASN A 432 20.86 -3.49 -16.97
C ASN A 432 19.99 -2.47 -17.76
N LYS A 433 18.82 -2.89 -18.24
CA LYS A 433 17.85 -2.03 -18.94
C LYS A 433 16.80 -1.46 -17.99
N GLU A 434 16.70 -2.01 -16.77
CA GLU A 434 15.83 -1.46 -15.75
C GLU A 434 16.38 -0.13 -15.18
N PRO A 435 15.51 0.75 -14.69
CA PRO A 435 15.92 1.80 -13.80
C PRO A 435 16.65 1.22 -12.56
N MET A 436 17.49 2.02 -11.92
CA MET A 436 18.25 1.57 -10.74
C MET A 436 17.31 1.01 -9.67
N ALA A 437 17.64 -0.15 -9.14
CA ALA A 437 16.89 -0.85 -8.09
C ALA A 437 17.82 -1.20 -6.93
N MET A 438 17.29 -1.58 -5.76
CA MET A 438 18.06 -1.92 -4.56
C MET A 438 19.09 -3.02 -4.86
N SER A 439 18.73 -4.04 -5.59
CA SER A 439 19.63 -5.14 -5.94
C SER A 439 19.49 -5.58 -7.38
N LEU A 440 20.62 -5.76 -8.07
CA LEU A 440 20.68 -6.43 -9.38
C LEU A 440 20.67 -7.95 -9.25
N LYS A 441 21.10 -8.50 -8.09
CA LYS A 441 21.19 -9.94 -7.86
C LYS A 441 19.91 -10.55 -7.33
N ALA A 442 19.25 -9.86 -6.40
CA ALA A 442 17.97 -10.29 -5.87
C ALA A 442 16.84 -9.74 -6.76
N LYS A 443 16.13 -10.64 -7.41
CA LYS A 443 15.05 -10.31 -8.33
C LYS A 443 13.72 -10.64 -7.72
N LEU A 444 12.76 -9.81 -8.04
CA LEU A 444 11.40 -9.96 -7.58
C LEU A 444 10.41 -9.82 -8.76
N PRO A 445 10.35 -10.80 -9.68
CA PRO A 445 9.35 -10.80 -10.73
C PRO A 445 7.94 -10.97 -10.14
N ILE A 446 6.93 -10.56 -10.89
CA ILE A 446 5.53 -10.56 -10.41
C ILE A 446 5.05 -11.96 -10.00
N ARG A 447 5.46 -13.01 -10.69
CA ARG A 447 5.17 -14.42 -10.33
C ARG A 447 5.68 -14.76 -8.93
N LYS A 448 6.87 -14.26 -8.56
CA LYS A 448 7.43 -14.45 -7.22
C LYS A 448 6.62 -13.70 -6.17
N VAL A 449 6.21 -12.46 -6.43
CA VAL A 449 5.31 -11.69 -5.55
C VAL A 449 4.00 -12.45 -5.35
N TYR A 450 3.38 -12.91 -6.45
CA TYR A 450 2.12 -13.66 -6.43
C TYR A 450 2.21 -14.99 -5.66
N SER A 451 3.40 -15.61 -5.61
CA SER A 451 3.62 -16.88 -4.91
C SER A 451 3.70 -16.75 -3.39
N LEU A 452 3.61 -15.53 -2.84
CA LEU A 452 3.59 -15.34 -1.39
C LEU A 452 2.47 -16.16 -0.75
N ASP A 453 2.84 -16.98 0.22
CA ASP A 453 1.93 -17.65 1.14
C ASP A 453 2.12 -17.06 2.55
N PRO A 454 1.20 -16.20 3.01
CA PRO A 454 1.28 -15.60 4.35
C PRO A 454 1.11 -16.61 5.49
N TYR A 455 0.62 -17.82 5.19
CA TYR A 455 0.34 -18.86 6.17
C TYR A 455 1.34 -20.02 6.16
N ASP A 456 2.39 -19.91 5.32
CA ASP A 456 3.41 -20.96 5.25
C ASP A 456 3.92 -21.35 6.65
N GLN A 457 3.94 -22.67 6.95
CA GLN A 457 4.37 -23.27 8.22
C GLN A 457 3.54 -22.86 9.46
N LEU A 458 2.38 -22.24 9.31
CA LEU A 458 1.48 -21.90 10.42
C LEU A 458 0.34 -22.92 10.55
N ASN A 459 0.04 -23.32 11.79
CA ASN A 459 -1.17 -24.09 12.10
C ASN A 459 -2.41 -23.16 12.09
N GLU A 460 -3.61 -23.73 12.18
CA GLU A 460 -4.87 -22.98 12.09
C GLU A 460 -5.02 -21.88 13.15
N GLU A 461 -4.54 -22.10 14.37
CA GLU A 461 -4.62 -21.10 15.44
C GLU A 461 -3.63 -19.95 15.19
N GLU A 462 -2.41 -20.27 14.78
CA GLU A 462 -1.38 -19.28 14.46
C GLU A 462 -1.77 -18.43 13.23
N ARG A 463 -2.49 -19.01 12.25
CA ARG A 463 -3.03 -18.26 11.08
C ARG A 463 -3.93 -17.10 11.47
N LYS A 464 -4.66 -17.19 12.58
CA LYS A 464 -5.53 -16.11 13.08
C LYS A 464 -4.76 -14.85 13.46
N ALA A 465 -3.47 -14.98 13.77
CA ALA A 465 -2.60 -13.85 14.06
C ALA A 465 -2.23 -13.05 12.81
N ILE A 466 -2.25 -13.67 11.62
CA ILE A 466 -1.92 -12.99 10.37
C ILE A 466 -3.10 -12.13 9.94
N ILE A 467 -2.95 -10.81 10.06
CA ILE A 467 -4.03 -9.86 9.72
C ILE A 467 -3.95 -9.33 8.30
N GLY A 468 -2.83 -9.57 7.59
CA GLY A 468 -2.68 -9.14 6.21
C GLY A 468 -1.28 -9.13 5.65
N VAL A 469 -1.18 -8.51 4.47
CA VAL A 469 0.04 -8.39 3.67
C VAL A 469 0.26 -6.96 3.22
N GLN A 470 1.54 -6.60 2.96
CA GLN A 470 1.91 -5.27 2.47
C GLN A 470 3.04 -5.34 1.46
N GLY A 471 2.98 -4.50 0.41
CA GLY A 471 4.08 -4.22 -0.48
C GLY A 471 4.82 -2.95 -0.06
N ASN A 472 6.16 -3.00 0.00
CA ASN A 472 7.00 -1.88 0.43
C ASN A 472 7.78 -1.30 -0.74
N LEU A 473 7.77 0.02 -0.87
CA LEU A 473 8.55 0.75 -1.86
C LEU A 473 9.54 1.69 -1.17
N TRP A 474 10.74 1.16 -0.86
CA TRP A 474 11.88 1.94 -0.39
C TRP A 474 12.48 2.73 -1.55
N THR A 475 12.99 3.92 -1.29
CA THR A 475 13.30 4.88 -2.36
C THR A 475 14.76 5.30 -2.46
N GLU A 476 15.71 4.61 -1.85
CA GLU A 476 17.16 4.94 -1.92
C GLU A 476 17.65 5.15 -3.36
N TYR A 477 17.04 4.44 -4.30
CA TYR A 477 17.41 4.48 -5.73
C TYR A 477 16.27 4.95 -6.64
N ILE A 478 15.19 5.50 -6.06
CA ILE A 478 13.98 5.89 -6.77
C ILE A 478 13.76 7.41 -6.67
N PRO A 479 14.45 8.21 -7.49
CA PRO A 479 14.53 9.67 -7.31
C PRO A 479 13.31 10.45 -7.81
N ASN A 480 12.33 9.81 -8.43
CA ASN A 480 11.13 10.46 -8.95
C ASN A 480 9.94 9.51 -9.04
N PHE A 481 8.76 10.09 -9.14
CA PHE A 481 7.50 9.32 -9.11
C PHE A 481 7.29 8.42 -10.34
N LYS A 482 7.81 8.80 -11.51
CA LYS A 482 7.77 7.94 -12.70
C LYS A 482 8.52 6.63 -12.45
N HIS A 483 9.68 6.71 -11.80
CA HIS A 483 10.44 5.54 -11.39
C HIS A 483 9.69 4.75 -10.29
N ALA A 484 9.10 5.45 -9.31
CA ALA A 484 8.28 4.81 -8.27
C ALA A 484 7.13 3.98 -8.86
N GLN A 485 6.40 4.52 -9.83
CA GLN A 485 5.34 3.80 -10.54
C GLN A 485 5.88 2.56 -11.28
N HIS A 486 7.02 2.69 -11.96
CA HIS A 486 7.67 1.56 -12.65
C HIS A 486 8.02 0.43 -11.68
N MET A 487 8.57 0.77 -10.52
CA MET A 487 8.93 -0.24 -9.52
C MET A 487 7.71 -0.85 -8.83
N LEU A 488 6.67 -0.06 -8.62
CA LEU A 488 5.42 -0.48 -7.97
C LEU A 488 4.59 -1.41 -8.86
N LEU A 489 4.40 -1.02 -10.13
CA LEU A 489 3.49 -1.68 -11.06
C LEU A 489 4.25 -2.57 -12.07
N PRO A 490 3.69 -3.76 -12.39
CA PRO A 490 2.38 -4.28 -11.99
C PRO A 490 2.38 -5.09 -10.68
N ARG A 491 3.51 -5.18 -9.95
CA ARG A 491 3.68 -6.07 -8.78
C ARG A 491 2.72 -5.77 -7.62
N LEU A 492 2.29 -4.51 -7.45
CA LEU A 492 1.28 -4.17 -6.44
C LEU A 492 -0.04 -4.91 -6.69
N ALA A 493 -0.42 -5.17 -7.95
CA ALA A 493 -1.60 -5.97 -8.28
C ALA A 493 -1.49 -7.40 -7.76
N ALA A 494 -0.28 -7.99 -7.75
CA ALA A 494 -0.05 -9.32 -7.18
C ALA A 494 -0.18 -9.30 -5.64
N ILE A 495 0.37 -8.28 -4.95
CA ILE A 495 0.15 -8.08 -3.51
C ILE A 495 -1.35 -7.93 -3.20
N ALA A 496 -2.05 -7.14 -4.00
CA ALA A 496 -3.49 -6.93 -3.83
C ALA A 496 -4.29 -8.25 -3.99
N GLU A 497 -3.92 -9.07 -4.97
CA GLU A 497 -4.57 -10.36 -5.18
C GLU A 497 -4.27 -11.36 -4.06
N VAL A 498 -3.04 -11.39 -3.56
CA VAL A 498 -2.71 -12.19 -2.36
C VAL A 498 -3.52 -11.72 -1.14
N GLY A 499 -3.68 -10.41 -0.97
CA GLY A 499 -4.41 -9.85 0.16
C GLY A 499 -5.94 -10.00 0.06
N TRP A 500 -6.48 -9.97 -1.16
CA TRP A 500 -7.91 -10.00 -1.42
C TRP A 500 -8.43 -11.40 -1.70
N SER A 501 -7.77 -12.14 -2.58
CA SER A 501 -8.26 -13.37 -3.23
C SER A 501 -7.45 -14.61 -2.86
N TYR A 502 -6.85 -14.65 -1.67
CA TYR A 502 -5.90 -15.70 -1.26
C TYR A 502 -6.41 -17.12 -1.56
N ASP A 503 -7.68 -17.42 -1.23
CA ASP A 503 -8.28 -18.74 -1.40
C ASP A 503 -8.52 -19.13 -2.87
N ASN A 504 -8.56 -18.14 -3.77
CA ASN A 504 -8.90 -18.31 -5.20
C ASN A 504 -7.76 -17.93 -6.13
N LYS A 505 -6.51 -17.90 -5.65
CA LYS A 505 -5.35 -17.54 -6.46
C LYS A 505 -5.14 -18.52 -7.61
N ASP A 506 -5.00 -17.97 -8.82
CA ASP A 506 -4.69 -18.67 -10.06
C ASP A 506 -3.85 -17.75 -10.94
N PHE A 507 -2.57 -18.08 -11.12
CA PHE A 507 -1.63 -17.19 -11.78
C PHE A 507 -1.91 -17.03 -13.28
N ASP A 508 -2.42 -18.06 -13.97
CA ASP A 508 -2.71 -17.99 -15.40
C ASP A 508 -3.95 -17.10 -15.64
N ASP A 509 -5.00 -17.25 -14.83
CA ASP A 509 -6.15 -16.35 -14.85
C ASP A 509 -5.75 -14.91 -14.44
N PHE A 510 -4.89 -14.76 -13.43
CA PHE A 510 -4.34 -13.45 -13.06
C PHE A 510 -3.59 -12.82 -14.23
N THR A 511 -2.74 -13.57 -14.92
CA THR A 511 -2.00 -13.08 -16.10
C THR A 511 -2.95 -12.57 -17.18
N ARG A 512 -3.99 -13.32 -17.50
CA ARG A 512 -5.02 -12.90 -18.46
C ARG A 512 -5.70 -11.59 -18.06
N ARG A 513 -6.13 -11.48 -16.80
CA ARG A 513 -6.78 -10.26 -16.26
C ARG A 513 -5.82 -9.07 -16.21
N MET A 514 -4.53 -9.30 -15.93
CA MET A 514 -3.52 -8.25 -15.95
C MET A 514 -3.29 -7.66 -17.34
N HIS A 515 -3.34 -8.47 -18.42
CA HIS A 515 -3.30 -7.95 -19.78
C HIS A 515 -4.48 -7.05 -20.11
N MET A 516 -5.63 -7.29 -19.49
CA MET A 516 -6.77 -6.37 -19.59
C MET A 516 -6.51 -5.12 -18.74
N LEU A 517 -6.10 -5.26 -17.49
CA LEU A 517 -5.84 -4.13 -16.57
C LEU A 517 -4.77 -3.17 -17.10
N ARG A 518 -3.78 -3.67 -17.87
CA ARG A 518 -2.77 -2.87 -18.56
C ARG A 518 -3.40 -1.74 -19.38
N LYS A 519 -4.50 -2.02 -20.11
CA LYS A 519 -5.19 -0.99 -20.91
C LYS A 519 -5.73 0.15 -20.05
N LEU A 520 -6.16 -0.16 -18.83
CA LEU A 520 -6.60 0.85 -17.86
C LEU A 520 -5.39 1.64 -17.31
N TYR A 521 -4.25 0.98 -17.05
CA TYR A 521 -3.00 1.67 -16.69
C TYR A 521 -2.57 2.66 -17.77
N ASP A 522 -2.60 2.24 -19.04
CA ASP A 522 -2.31 3.12 -20.20
C ASP A 522 -3.25 4.33 -20.21
N LYS A 523 -4.54 4.12 -19.99
CA LYS A 523 -5.56 5.18 -19.95
C LYS A 523 -5.37 6.14 -18.78
N CYS A 524 -4.95 5.64 -17.62
CA CYS A 524 -4.64 6.45 -16.44
C CYS A 524 -3.26 7.14 -16.53
N GLY A 525 -2.45 6.85 -17.55
CA GLY A 525 -1.12 7.39 -17.71
C GLY A 525 -0.11 6.88 -16.66
N TYR A 526 -0.31 5.66 -16.15
CA TYR A 526 0.62 5.05 -15.19
C TYR A 526 1.86 4.52 -15.90
N ASN A 527 3.03 4.80 -15.32
CA ASN A 527 4.31 4.27 -15.81
C ASN A 527 4.61 2.93 -15.13
N TYR A 528 4.14 1.85 -15.70
CA TYR A 528 4.39 0.49 -15.20
C TYR A 528 5.58 -0.17 -15.89
N ALA A 529 6.21 -1.18 -15.25
CA ALA A 529 7.24 -2.01 -15.87
C ALA A 529 6.61 -2.92 -16.94
N PRO A 530 7.16 -2.94 -18.17
CA PRO A 530 6.57 -3.68 -19.29
C PRO A 530 6.94 -5.18 -19.31
N TYR A 531 7.91 -5.59 -18.50
CA TYR A 531 8.57 -6.91 -18.59
C TYR A 531 7.58 -8.07 -18.54
N PHE A 532 6.74 -8.12 -17.51
CA PHE A 532 5.70 -9.13 -17.36
C PHE A 532 4.77 -9.21 -18.60
N PHE A 533 4.34 -8.07 -19.14
CA PHE A 533 3.46 -8.01 -20.30
C PHE A 533 4.12 -8.43 -21.60
N ASN A 534 5.45 -8.44 -21.63
CA ASN A 534 6.27 -8.87 -22.77
C ASN A 534 6.80 -10.31 -22.60
N GLY A 535 6.35 -11.04 -21.56
CA GLY A 535 6.80 -12.40 -21.28
C GLY A 535 8.24 -12.49 -20.75
N ILE A 536 8.77 -11.40 -20.17
CA ILE A 536 10.10 -11.33 -19.57
C ILE A 536 9.90 -11.41 -18.04
N GLU A 537 10.32 -12.54 -17.44
CA GLU A 537 10.26 -12.78 -15.99
C GLU A 537 11.65 -13.08 -15.39
#